data_3d647dd01bc35a4a5b445f02fc7d6844
#
_entry.id   3d647dd01bc35a4a5b445f02fc7d6844
#
_cell.length_a   1.000
_cell.length_b   1.000
_cell.length_c   1.000
_cell.angle_alpha   90.00
_cell.angle_beta   90.00
_cell.angle_gamma   90.00
#
_symmetry.space_group_name_H-M   'P 1'
#
loop_
_entity.id
_entity.type
_entity.pdbx_description
1 polymer ?
#
loop_
_entity_poly.entity_id
_entity_poly.type
_entity_poly.pdbx_seq_one_letter_code
_entity_poly.pdbx_strand_id
1 'polypeptide(L)'
;MLGAAHALANPLTAQKGTIHGQAVSLVLPAVLDFNKEATDILSIYAELSQDAGLAPSGCGDDHAFHLLLNKIINLRHQARLPERLSQVHCKPEDLRSLALDASEQWTASFNPLPVQKDDLLAIYQSVDSYSFQETK
;
A
#
# COMPACT_ATOMS: atom_id res chain seq x y z
N MET A 1 6.85 5.29 13.78
CA MET A 1 5.42 5.52 13.54
C MET A 1 5.01 4.63 12.39
N LEU A 2 4.01 3.82 12.62
CA LEU A 2 3.61 2.74 11.73
C LEU A 2 2.15 3.04 11.36
N GLY A 3 1.81 3.15 10.10
CA GLY A 3 0.44 3.46 9.66
C GLY A 3 -0.34 2.22 9.23
N ALA A 4 -1.34 2.41 8.35
CA ALA A 4 -2.19 1.34 7.83
C ALA A 4 -1.39 0.21 7.16
N ALA A 5 -0.23 0.50 6.54
CA ALA A 5 0.60 -0.54 5.93
C ALA A 5 1.03 -1.61 6.94
N HIS A 6 1.45 -1.21 8.15
CA HIS A 6 1.80 -2.17 9.21
C HIS A 6 0.57 -2.83 9.83
N ALA A 7 -0.52 -2.09 9.99
CA ALA A 7 -1.78 -2.66 10.47
C ALA A 7 -2.29 -3.78 9.55
N LEU A 8 -2.15 -3.63 8.24
CA LEU A 8 -2.51 -4.64 7.25
C LEU A 8 -1.46 -5.77 7.15
N ALA A 9 -0.17 -5.46 7.30
CA ALA A 9 0.90 -6.45 7.21
C ALA A 9 0.91 -7.43 8.40
N ASN A 10 0.62 -6.95 9.61
CA ASN A 10 0.67 -7.77 10.83
C ASN A 10 -0.24 -9.01 10.76
N PRO A 11 -1.53 -8.92 10.36
CA PRO A 11 -2.38 -10.10 10.21
C PRO A 11 -1.90 -11.07 9.13
N LEU A 12 -1.35 -10.59 8.02
CA LEU A 12 -0.75 -11.44 6.99
C LEU A 12 0.43 -12.24 7.54
N THR A 13 1.27 -11.60 8.35
CA THR A 13 2.37 -12.29 9.05
C THR A 13 1.84 -13.32 10.04
N ALA A 14 0.87 -12.95 10.87
CA ALA A 14 0.36 -13.80 11.93
C ALA A 14 -0.47 -14.98 11.40
N GLN A 15 -1.35 -14.75 10.42
CA GLN A 15 -2.30 -15.76 9.93
C GLN A 15 -1.77 -16.58 8.75
N LYS A 16 -0.91 -15.99 7.92
CA LYS A 16 -0.42 -16.63 6.67
C LYS A 16 1.06 -16.98 6.72
N GLY A 17 1.77 -16.61 7.78
CA GLY A 17 3.22 -16.86 7.91
C GLY A 17 4.05 -16.03 6.92
N THR A 18 3.49 -14.98 6.35
CA THR A 18 4.19 -14.10 5.40
C THR A 18 5.33 -13.36 6.11
N ILE A 19 6.50 -13.29 5.49
CA ILE A 19 7.61 -12.50 6.01
C ILE A 19 7.16 -11.05 6.12
N HIS A 20 7.37 -10.40 7.26
CA HIS A 20 6.82 -9.08 7.56
C HIS A 20 7.14 -8.03 6.49
N GLY A 21 8.40 -7.96 6.04
CA GLY A 21 8.79 -7.02 4.99
C GLY A 21 8.09 -7.29 3.64
N GLN A 22 7.82 -8.55 3.31
CA GLN A 22 7.03 -8.92 2.13
C GLN A 22 5.57 -8.48 2.28
N ALA A 23 4.98 -8.68 3.46
CA ALA A 23 3.61 -8.25 3.74
C ALA A 23 3.47 -6.73 3.63
N VAL A 24 4.42 -5.96 4.22
CA VAL A 24 4.43 -4.49 4.10
C VAL A 24 4.56 -4.06 2.65
N SER A 25 5.51 -4.62 1.90
CA SER A 25 5.72 -4.26 0.49
C SER A 25 4.51 -4.57 -0.40
N LEU A 26 3.78 -5.63 -0.06
CA LEU A 26 2.59 -6.05 -0.80
C LEU A 26 1.44 -5.06 -0.67
N VAL A 27 1.18 -4.57 0.55
CA VAL A 27 0.04 -3.68 0.81
C VAL A 27 0.38 -2.19 0.59
N LEU A 28 1.64 -1.81 0.60
CA LEU A 28 2.08 -0.40 0.55
C LEU A 28 1.50 0.38 -0.63
N PRO A 29 1.51 -0.09 -1.89
CA PRO A 29 0.96 0.67 -3.00
C PRO A 29 -0.52 1.02 -2.81
N ALA A 30 -1.33 0.07 -2.33
CA ALA A 30 -2.75 0.26 -2.08
C ALA A 30 -3.00 1.27 -0.93
N VAL A 31 -2.15 1.25 0.10
CA VAL A 31 -2.22 2.22 1.21
C VAL A 31 -1.87 3.63 0.75
N LEU A 32 -0.85 3.79 -0.10
CA LEU A 32 -0.48 5.09 -0.65
C LEU A 32 -1.62 5.67 -1.50
N ASP A 33 -2.23 4.83 -2.33
CA ASP A 33 -3.36 5.23 -3.17
C ASP A 33 -4.60 5.61 -2.34
N PHE A 34 -4.86 4.92 -1.25
CA PHE A 34 -5.89 5.31 -0.28
C PHE A 34 -5.58 6.67 0.37
N ASN A 35 -4.36 6.86 0.83
CA ASN A 35 -3.96 8.07 1.56
C ASN A 35 -3.99 9.34 0.68
N LYS A 36 -3.78 9.22 -0.63
CA LYS A 36 -3.79 10.38 -1.56
C LYS A 36 -5.13 11.10 -1.64
N GLU A 37 -6.22 10.47 -1.19
CA GLU A 37 -7.55 11.09 -1.14
C GLU A 37 -7.58 12.34 -0.21
N ALA A 38 -6.63 12.43 0.74
CA ALA A 38 -6.38 13.66 1.48
C ALA A 38 -5.43 14.57 0.67
N THR A 39 -5.91 15.76 0.30
CA THR A 39 -5.19 16.69 -0.59
C THR A 39 -3.82 17.10 -0.06
N ASP A 40 -3.68 17.30 1.23
CA ASP A 40 -2.42 17.61 1.90
C ASP A 40 -1.42 16.44 1.82
N ILE A 41 -1.91 15.21 1.91
CA ILE A 41 -1.08 14.01 1.76
C ILE A 41 -0.65 13.81 0.30
N LEU A 42 -1.56 14.05 -0.65
CA LEU A 42 -1.23 14.00 -2.07
C LEU A 42 -0.10 14.98 -2.39
N SER A 43 -0.16 16.21 -1.87
CA SER A 43 0.89 17.22 -2.08
C SER A 43 2.24 16.79 -1.48
N ILE A 44 2.23 16.15 -0.30
CA ILE A 44 3.46 15.60 0.32
C ILE A 44 4.06 14.48 -0.56
N TYR A 45 3.22 13.60 -1.12
CA TYR A 45 3.70 12.56 -2.03
C TYR A 45 4.25 13.13 -3.34
N ALA A 46 3.63 14.20 -3.85
CA ALA A 46 4.11 14.91 -5.04
C ALA A 46 5.48 15.56 -4.80
N GLU A 47 5.64 16.25 -3.68
CA GLU A 47 6.92 16.82 -3.26
C GLU A 47 8.00 15.75 -3.13
N LEU A 48 7.70 14.63 -2.46
CA LEU A 48 8.61 13.49 -2.34
C LEU A 48 9.03 12.93 -3.72
N SER A 49 8.09 12.85 -4.66
CA SER A 49 8.36 12.39 -6.03
C SER A 49 9.31 13.34 -6.78
N GLN A 50 9.13 14.65 -6.59
CA GLN A 50 10.00 15.67 -7.18
C GLN A 50 11.40 15.65 -6.56
N ASP A 51 11.49 15.60 -5.24
CA ASP A 51 12.75 15.56 -4.50
C ASP A 51 13.57 14.29 -4.84
N ALA A 52 12.88 13.19 -5.08
CA ALA A 52 13.49 11.95 -5.54
C ALA A 52 13.91 11.96 -7.03
N GLY A 53 13.65 13.05 -7.75
CA GLY A 53 13.94 13.19 -9.18
C GLY A 53 13.08 12.30 -10.08
N LEU A 54 11.93 11.86 -9.61
CA LEU A 54 10.99 11.03 -10.37
C LEU A 54 10.03 11.88 -11.21
N ALA A 55 9.63 13.02 -10.67
CA ALA A 55 8.71 13.95 -11.30
C ALA A 55 9.39 15.29 -11.60
N PRO A 56 9.11 15.93 -12.75
CA PRO A 56 9.62 17.27 -13.03
C PRO A 56 8.94 18.30 -12.12
N SER A 57 9.69 19.35 -11.75
CA SER A 57 9.13 20.47 -11.00
C SER A 57 7.95 21.10 -11.75
N GLY A 58 6.87 21.39 -11.03
CA GLY A 58 5.69 22.04 -11.59
C GLY A 58 4.73 21.12 -12.36
N CYS A 59 4.96 19.79 -12.38
CA CYS A 59 3.90 18.88 -12.81
C CYS A 59 2.81 18.78 -11.72
N GLY A 60 1.59 18.46 -12.12
CA GLY A 60 0.47 18.33 -11.18
C GLY A 60 0.70 17.20 -10.15
N ASP A 61 0.14 17.37 -8.95
CA ASP A 61 0.34 16.48 -7.81
C ASP A 61 -0.06 15.03 -8.12
N ASP A 62 -1.18 14.81 -8.80
CA ASP A 62 -1.61 13.48 -9.24
C ASP A 62 -0.58 12.80 -10.16
N HIS A 63 -0.02 13.55 -11.11
CA HIS A 63 1.00 13.00 -12.01
C HIS A 63 2.27 12.64 -11.25
N ALA A 64 2.74 13.52 -10.36
CA ALA A 64 3.90 13.27 -9.52
C ALA A 64 3.69 12.05 -8.61
N PHE A 65 2.51 11.93 -7.99
CA PHE A 65 2.13 10.75 -7.19
C PHE A 65 2.18 9.45 -8.00
N HIS A 66 1.63 9.45 -9.21
CA HIS A 66 1.65 8.25 -10.07
C HIS A 66 3.08 7.82 -10.44
N LEU A 67 3.99 8.76 -10.64
CA LEU A 67 5.41 8.45 -10.88
C LEU A 67 6.05 7.81 -9.65
N LEU A 68 5.75 8.31 -8.45
CA LEU A 68 6.20 7.70 -7.18
C LEU A 68 5.63 6.29 -7.01
N LEU A 69 4.33 6.12 -7.19
CA LEU A 69 3.65 4.84 -7.05
C LEU A 69 4.23 3.79 -8.01
N ASN A 70 4.40 4.17 -9.28
CA ASN A 70 5.01 3.29 -10.29
C ASN A 70 6.45 2.93 -9.93
N LYS A 71 7.22 3.86 -9.36
CA LYS A 71 8.58 3.56 -8.90
C LYS A 71 8.57 2.50 -7.79
N ILE A 72 7.67 2.60 -6.83
CA ILE A 72 7.54 1.63 -5.73
C ILE A 72 7.14 0.26 -6.28
N ILE A 73 6.15 0.18 -7.18
CA ILE A 73 5.73 -1.06 -7.84
C ILE A 73 6.89 -1.69 -8.60
N ASN A 74 7.65 -0.89 -9.37
CA ASN A 74 8.83 -1.38 -10.09
C ASN A 74 9.92 -1.93 -9.17
N LEU A 75 10.22 -1.25 -8.06
CA LEU A 75 11.20 -1.70 -7.09
C LEU A 75 10.79 -3.03 -6.45
N ARG A 76 9.51 -3.19 -6.10
CA ARG A 76 8.95 -4.44 -5.59
C ARG A 76 9.12 -5.57 -6.61
N HIS A 77 8.79 -5.32 -7.86
CA HIS A 77 8.95 -6.28 -8.97
C HIS A 77 10.42 -6.70 -9.16
N GLN A 78 11.34 -5.73 -9.26
CA GLN A 78 12.78 -5.98 -9.42
C GLN A 78 13.37 -6.79 -8.26
N ALA A 79 12.87 -6.54 -7.04
CA ALA A 79 13.24 -7.29 -5.84
C ALA A 79 12.59 -8.69 -5.76
N ARG A 80 11.75 -9.06 -6.72
CA ARG A 80 11.00 -10.32 -6.77
C ARG A 80 10.17 -10.58 -5.50
N LEU A 81 9.63 -9.51 -4.94
CA LEU A 81 8.73 -9.59 -3.79
C LEU A 81 7.31 -9.92 -4.26
N PRO A 82 6.44 -10.48 -3.37
CA PRO A 82 5.05 -10.76 -3.73
C PRO A 82 4.32 -9.51 -4.23
N GLU A 83 3.53 -9.68 -5.28
CA GLU A 83 2.74 -8.63 -5.91
C GLU A 83 1.24 -8.88 -5.81
N ARG A 84 0.85 -10.10 -5.42
CA ARG A 84 -0.55 -10.54 -5.31
C ARG A 84 -0.76 -11.29 -4.01
N LEU A 85 -1.96 -11.17 -3.46
CA LEU A 85 -2.38 -11.86 -2.25
C LEU A 85 -2.26 -13.38 -2.36
N SER A 86 -2.52 -13.95 -3.54
CA SER A 86 -2.38 -15.39 -3.79
C SER A 86 -0.96 -15.91 -3.58
N GLN A 87 0.06 -15.09 -3.82
CA GLN A 87 1.47 -15.45 -3.63
C GLN A 87 1.87 -15.56 -2.15
N VAL A 88 1.06 -15.03 -1.26
CA VAL A 88 1.22 -15.16 0.20
C VAL A 88 0.12 -16.04 0.81
N HIS A 89 -0.45 -16.95 0.01
CA HIS A 89 -1.48 -17.91 0.44
C HIS A 89 -2.74 -17.25 1.04
N CYS A 90 -3.02 -15.99 0.66
CA CYS A 90 -4.21 -15.27 1.08
C CYS A 90 -5.30 -15.42 0.01
N LYS A 91 -6.48 -15.84 0.43
CA LYS A 91 -7.64 -16.05 -0.43
C LYS A 91 -8.68 -14.95 -0.19
N PRO A 92 -9.63 -14.74 -1.13
CA PRO A 92 -10.68 -13.74 -0.96
C PRO A 92 -11.51 -13.91 0.32
N GLU A 93 -11.77 -15.15 0.74
CA GLU A 93 -12.51 -15.46 1.97
C GLU A 93 -11.79 -15.04 3.26
N ASP A 94 -10.46 -14.91 3.23
CA ASP A 94 -9.65 -14.50 4.38
C ASP A 94 -9.73 -13.00 4.66
N LEU A 95 -10.06 -12.19 3.64
CA LEU A 95 -9.90 -10.73 3.71
C LEU A 95 -10.71 -10.06 4.82
N ARG A 96 -11.90 -10.58 5.12
CA ARG A 96 -12.75 -10.02 6.19
C ARG A 96 -12.14 -10.23 7.57
N SER A 97 -11.57 -11.42 7.83
CA SER A 97 -10.88 -11.72 9.08
C SER A 97 -9.62 -10.88 9.22
N LEU A 98 -8.83 -10.80 8.15
CA LEU A 98 -7.61 -9.98 8.11
C LEU A 98 -7.91 -8.49 8.35
N ALA A 99 -8.98 -7.96 7.74
CA ALA A 99 -9.39 -6.57 7.94
C ALA A 99 -9.88 -6.29 9.36
N LEU A 100 -10.56 -7.25 9.99
CA LEU A 100 -10.96 -7.15 11.39
C LEU A 100 -9.71 -7.07 12.29
N ASP A 101 -8.78 -8.01 12.15
CA ASP A 101 -7.54 -8.00 12.93
C ASP A 101 -6.70 -6.73 12.67
N ALA A 102 -6.66 -6.25 11.42
CA ALA A 102 -5.98 -5.01 11.08
C ALA A 102 -6.61 -3.79 11.77
N SER A 103 -7.94 -3.77 11.92
CA SER A 103 -8.66 -2.67 12.58
C SER A 103 -8.39 -2.59 14.09
N GLU A 104 -7.95 -3.70 14.69
CA GLU A 104 -7.58 -3.78 16.11
C GLU A 104 -6.11 -3.42 16.36
N GLN A 105 -5.32 -3.24 15.28
CA GLN A 105 -3.91 -2.84 15.41
C GLN A 105 -3.79 -1.37 15.78
N TRP A 106 -3.12 -1.08 16.91
CA TRP A 106 -2.86 0.30 17.34
C TRP A 106 -2.12 1.14 16.29
N THR A 107 -1.36 0.48 15.40
CA THR A 107 -0.62 1.12 14.31
C THR A 107 -1.52 1.81 13.30
N ALA A 108 -2.76 1.35 13.12
CA ALA A 108 -3.73 1.96 12.22
C ALA A 108 -4.07 3.41 12.60
N SER A 109 -4.02 3.74 13.89
CA SER A 109 -4.32 5.09 14.40
C SER A 109 -3.29 6.16 13.99
N PHE A 110 -2.13 5.75 13.50
CA PHE A 110 -1.08 6.64 13.00
C PHE A 110 -1.13 6.86 11.48
N ASN A 111 -2.12 6.28 10.79
CA ASN A 111 -2.27 6.55 9.38
C ASN A 111 -2.69 8.00 9.15
N PRO A 112 -2.08 8.73 8.18
CA PRO A 112 -2.38 10.14 7.98
C PRO A 112 -3.86 10.40 7.63
N LEU A 113 -4.47 9.50 6.83
CA LEU A 113 -5.92 9.49 6.62
C LEU A 113 -6.53 8.45 7.56
N PRO A 114 -7.49 8.81 8.45
CA PRO A 114 -8.12 7.86 9.33
C PRO A 114 -8.70 6.65 8.59
N VAL A 115 -8.46 5.45 9.10
CA VAL A 115 -8.91 4.20 8.50
C VAL A 115 -9.88 3.47 9.42
N GLN A 116 -10.97 2.97 8.87
CA GLN A 116 -11.92 2.08 9.52
C GLN A 116 -11.80 0.66 8.96
N LYS A 117 -12.45 -0.30 9.60
CA LYS A 117 -12.41 -1.71 9.15
C LYS A 117 -12.80 -1.87 7.68
N ASP A 118 -13.81 -1.15 7.22
CA ASP A 118 -14.28 -1.26 5.84
C ASP A 118 -13.27 -0.66 4.84
N ASP A 119 -12.54 0.38 5.23
CA ASP A 119 -11.44 0.94 4.44
C ASP A 119 -10.30 -0.07 4.33
N LEU A 120 -9.93 -0.72 5.44
CA LEU A 120 -8.89 -1.74 5.47
C LEU A 120 -9.28 -2.96 4.61
N LEU A 121 -10.54 -3.35 4.61
CA LEU A 121 -11.04 -4.39 3.71
C LEU A 121 -10.93 -3.96 2.24
N ALA A 122 -11.35 -2.73 1.91
CA ALA A 122 -11.26 -2.20 0.56
C ALA A 122 -9.79 -2.11 0.08
N ILE A 123 -8.86 -1.72 0.96
CA ILE A 123 -7.42 -1.70 0.67
C ILE A 123 -6.93 -3.12 0.33
N TYR A 124 -7.25 -4.14 1.14
CA TYR A 124 -6.89 -5.52 0.82
C TYR A 124 -7.44 -5.96 -0.54
N GLN A 125 -8.70 -5.65 -0.84
CA GLN A 125 -9.35 -6.01 -2.11
C GLN A 125 -8.68 -5.37 -3.33
N SER A 126 -8.03 -4.22 -3.15
CA SER A 126 -7.35 -3.50 -4.23
C SER A 126 -5.89 -3.92 -4.44
N VAL A 127 -5.28 -4.67 -3.52
CA VAL A 127 -3.84 -5.00 -3.56
C VAL A 127 -3.38 -5.56 -4.90
N ASP A 128 -4.12 -6.49 -5.46
CA ASP A 128 -3.75 -7.16 -6.71
C ASP A 128 -3.78 -6.24 -7.94
N SER A 129 -4.48 -5.10 -7.84
CA SER A 129 -4.54 -4.07 -8.90
C SER A 129 -3.20 -3.34 -9.09
N TYR A 130 -2.32 -3.40 -8.10
CA TYR A 130 -1.00 -2.76 -8.11
C TYR A 130 0.13 -3.72 -8.50
N SER A 131 -0.17 -4.87 -9.10
CA SER A 131 0.85 -5.75 -9.68
C SER A 131 1.55 -5.06 -10.86
N PHE A 132 2.84 -5.36 -11.04
CA PHE A 132 3.61 -4.82 -12.18
C PHE A 132 2.94 -5.21 -13.51
N GLN A 133 2.79 -4.24 -14.39
CA GLN A 133 2.29 -4.44 -15.75
C GLN A 133 3.44 -4.18 -16.71
N GLU A 134 3.80 -5.18 -17.50
CA GLU A 134 4.71 -4.95 -18.62
C GLU A 134 4.02 -4.02 -19.62
N THR A 135 4.61 -2.85 -19.85
CA THR A 135 4.17 -1.98 -20.95
C THR A 135 4.49 -2.70 -22.26
N LYS A 136 3.45 -3.10 -22.99
CA LYS A 136 3.61 -3.66 -24.33
C LYS A 136 4.09 -2.60 -25.31
#